data_a56253de9783777cb44784115f1e9e50
#
_entry.id   a56253de9783777cb44784115f1e9e50
#
_cell.length_a   1.000
_cell.length_b   1.000
_cell.length_c   1.000
_cell.angle_alpha   90.00
_cell.angle_beta   90.00
_cell.angle_gamma   90.00
#
_symmetry.space_group_name_H-M   'P 1'
#
loop_
_entity.id
_entity.type
_entity.pdbx_description
1 polymer ?
#
loop_
_entity_poly.entity_id
_entity_poly.type
_entity_poly.pdbx_seq_one_letter_code
_entity_poly.pdbx_strand_id
1 'polypeptide(L)'
;TLFARNAERLEAAVKQLSGEGHAIAVADFTLPEDVTQAVASVVAHGPVDILINNTGGPPGGPAHAADTEAYLAAFTQHLMCNQRLVQAVLPGMRAAGGGRIVNVISTSVKQPLDGLGVSNTVRGAVANWAKTLANELGPDGITVNNVLPGATRTARLDQIAETKAAKTGQTPTEVLHAMAQAVPLRRLGEAEEVGGAIAFLCSPAAAYISGINLPVDGGRTRSL
;
A
#
# COMPACT_ATOMS: atom_id res chain seq x y z
N THR A 1 -7.18 -14.35 -0.11
CA THR A 1 -6.57 -14.37 -1.46
C THR A 1 -5.38 -13.42 -1.52
N LEU A 2 -4.23 -13.87 -2.00
CA LEU A 2 -3.07 -13.05 -2.33
C LEU A 2 -3.14 -12.66 -3.83
N PHE A 3 -2.83 -11.39 -4.13
CA PHE A 3 -3.05 -10.81 -5.45
C PHE A 3 -1.78 -10.10 -5.97
N ALA A 4 -1.09 -10.66 -6.97
CA ALA A 4 0.11 -10.09 -7.59
C ALA A 4 0.41 -10.75 -8.94
N ARG A 5 1.43 -10.23 -9.66
CA ARG A 5 1.78 -10.69 -11.02
C ARG A 5 2.63 -11.98 -11.09
N ASN A 6 3.28 -12.40 -10.02
CA ASN A 6 4.19 -13.55 -10.03
C ASN A 6 3.56 -14.74 -9.30
N ALA A 7 3.09 -15.74 -10.02
CA ALA A 7 2.43 -16.93 -9.49
C ALA A 7 3.32 -17.70 -8.51
N GLU A 8 4.59 -17.95 -8.87
CA GLU A 8 5.51 -18.74 -8.03
C GLU A 8 5.75 -18.07 -6.65
N ARG A 9 5.89 -16.73 -6.64
CA ARG A 9 6.03 -15.96 -5.39
C ARG A 9 4.75 -15.98 -4.56
N LEU A 10 3.59 -15.92 -5.21
CA LEU A 10 2.29 -16.04 -4.53
C LEU A 10 2.13 -17.41 -3.89
N GLU A 11 2.45 -18.48 -4.60
CA GLU A 11 2.43 -19.87 -4.09
C GLU A 11 3.39 -20.05 -2.91
N ALA A 12 4.62 -19.51 -3.03
CA ALA A 12 5.60 -19.55 -1.94
C ALA A 12 5.11 -18.77 -0.70
N ALA A 13 4.44 -17.63 -0.90
CA ALA A 13 3.88 -16.85 0.19
C ALA A 13 2.71 -17.56 0.86
N VAL A 14 1.81 -18.19 0.10
CA VAL A 14 0.68 -18.97 0.64
C VAL A 14 1.17 -20.09 1.55
N LYS A 15 2.26 -20.77 1.19
CA LYS A 15 2.84 -21.86 2.02
C LYS A 15 3.36 -21.38 3.39
N GLN A 16 3.56 -20.08 3.57
CA GLN A 16 4.01 -19.49 4.82
C GLN A 16 2.86 -18.99 5.71
N LEU A 17 1.64 -18.96 5.16
CA LEU A 17 0.47 -18.53 5.90
C LEU A 17 -0.04 -19.66 6.79
N SER A 18 -0.44 -19.33 8.00
CA SER A 18 -1.12 -20.26 8.92
C SER A 18 -2.61 -20.39 8.55
N GLY A 19 -3.20 -21.56 8.81
CA GLY A 19 -4.60 -21.84 8.51
C GLY A 19 -4.80 -22.44 7.11
N GLU A 20 -6.05 -22.47 6.66
CA GLU A 20 -6.50 -23.08 5.41
C GLU A 20 -7.33 -22.10 4.58
N GLY A 21 -7.66 -22.49 3.34
CA GLY A 21 -8.52 -21.68 2.46
C GLY A 21 -7.81 -20.53 1.77
N HIS A 22 -6.46 -20.52 1.76
CA HIS A 22 -5.69 -19.50 1.06
C HIS A 22 -5.77 -19.69 -0.46
N ALA A 23 -5.94 -18.60 -1.19
CA ALA A 23 -5.99 -18.58 -2.64
C ALA A 23 -5.04 -17.53 -3.21
N ILE A 24 -4.70 -17.68 -4.48
CA ILE A 24 -3.94 -16.70 -5.25
C ILE A 24 -4.76 -16.18 -6.42
N ALA A 25 -4.53 -14.93 -6.80
CA ALA A 25 -5.02 -14.35 -8.04
C ALA A 25 -3.85 -13.64 -8.74
N VAL A 26 -3.62 -14.00 -9.99
CA VAL A 26 -2.48 -13.46 -10.74
C VAL A 26 -2.96 -12.32 -11.64
N ALA A 27 -2.37 -11.14 -11.49
CA ALA A 27 -2.59 -10.01 -12.39
C ALA A 27 -1.42 -9.03 -12.38
N ASP A 28 -1.17 -8.40 -13.50
CA ASP A 28 -0.22 -7.30 -13.62
C ASP A 28 -0.95 -5.96 -13.45
N PHE A 29 -0.59 -5.22 -12.41
CA PHE A 29 -1.15 -3.88 -12.13
C PHE A 29 -0.72 -2.81 -13.13
N THR A 30 0.19 -3.12 -14.05
CA THR A 30 0.45 -2.26 -15.22
C THR A 30 -0.61 -2.41 -16.30
N LEU A 31 -1.43 -3.46 -16.22
CA LEU A 31 -2.51 -3.81 -17.15
C LEU A 31 -3.86 -3.81 -16.38
N PRO A 32 -4.58 -2.68 -16.34
CA PRO A 32 -5.82 -2.59 -15.56
C PRO A 32 -6.88 -3.64 -15.89
N GLU A 33 -6.90 -4.13 -17.12
CA GLU A 33 -7.86 -5.20 -17.51
C GLU A 33 -7.53 -6.55 -16.87
N ASP A 34 -6.24 -6.87 -16.67
CA ASP A 34 -5.82 -8.07 -15.92
C ASP A 34 -6.36 -8.01 -14.48
N VAL A 35 -6.26 -6.83 -13.84
CA VAL A 35 -6.79 -6.61 -12.49
C VAL A 35 -8.31 -6.80 -12.46
N THR A 36 -9.02 -6.28 -13.47
CA THR A 36 -10.48 -6.43 -13.57
C THR A 36 -10.88 -7.89 -13.70
N GLN A 37 -10.23 -8.64 -14.59
CA GLN A 37 -10.54 -10.06 -14.81
C GLN A 37 -10.23 -10.90 -13.57
N ALA A 38 -9.07 -10.68 -12.96
CA ALA A 38 -8.65 -11.44 -11.79
C ALA A 38 -9.55 -11.16 -10.57
N VAL A 39 -9.93 -9.90 -10.31
CA VAL A 39 -10.86 -9.60 -9.20
C VAL A 39 -12.26 -10.14 -9.46
N ALA A 40 -12.74 -10.11 -10.70
CA ALA A 40 -14.02 -10.72 -11.06
C ALA A 40 -14.05 -12.22 -10.73
N SER A 41 -12.97 -12.93 -11.00
CA SER A 41 -12.82 -14.33 -10.58
C SER A 41 -12.86 -14.50 -9.06
N VAL A 42 -12.21 -13.61 -8.30
CA VAL A 42 -12.22 -13.67 -6.83
C VAL A 42 -13.63 -13.48 -6.28
N VAL A 43 -14.35 -12.44 -6.70
CA VAL A 43 -15.70 -12.15 -6.19
C VAL A 43 -16.74 -13.17 -6.64
N ALA A 44 -16.50 -13.90 -7.72
CA ALA A 44 -17.37 -15.01 -8.15
C ALA A 44 -17.35 -16.20 -7.17
N HIS A 45 -16.30 -16.34 -6.36
CA HIS A 45 -16.20 -17.39 -5.34
C HIS A 45 -16.82 -16.97 -3.97
N GLY A 46 -17.16 -15.72 -3.82
CA GLY A 46 -17.80 -15.21 -2.61
C GLY A 46 -17.50 -13.73 -2.34
N PRO A 47 -18.19 -13.11 -1.38
CA PRO A 47 -17.97 -11.71 -1.04
C PRO A 47 -16.58 -11.50 -0.45
N VAL A 48 -16.05 -10.30 -0.66
CA VAL A 48 -14.79 -9.83 -0.08
C VAL A 48 -15.10 -8.83 1.04
N ASP A 49 -14.84 -9.19 2.29
CA ASP A 49 -15.11 -8.34 3.45
C ASP A 49 -13.99 -7.33 3.71
N ILE A 50 -12.76 -7.68 3.33
CA ILE A 50 -11.56 -6.88 3.57
C ILE A 50 -10.75 -6.76 2.27
N LEU A 51 -10.51 -5.52 1.85
CA LEU A 51 -9.63 -5.20 0.73
C LEU A 51 -8.39 -4.45 1.22
N ILE A 52 -7.20 -5.00 0.95
CA ILE A 52 -5.93 -4.34 1.22
C ILE A 52 -5.24 -4.00 -0.09
N ASN A 53 -5.15 -2.71 -0.41
CA ASN A 53 -4.45 -2.20 -1.57
C ASN A 53 -2.98 -1.93 -1.23
N ASN A 54 -2.08 -2.77 -1.72
CA ASN A 54 -0.63 -2.66 -1.51
C ASN A 54 0.12 -2.95 -2.82
N THR A 55 0.51 -1.91 -3.53
CA THR A 55 1.26 -2.01 -4.78
C THR A 55 2.69 -1.50 -4.63
N GLY A 56 3.61 -2.04 -5.44
CA GLY A 56 5.01 -1.60 -5.45
C GLY A 56 5.14 -0.13 -5.87
N GLY A 57 6.07 0.62 -5.27
CA GLY A 57 6.27 2.03 -5.59
C GLY A 57 6.96 2.25 -6.94
N PRO A 58 6.73 3.41 -7.59
CA PRO A 58 7.42 3.79 -8.81
C PRO A 58 8.93 4.03 -8.56
N PRO A 59 9.76 4.08 -9.61
CA PRO A 59 11.16 4.47 -9.48
C PRO A 59 11.34 5.82 -8.79
N GLY A 60 12.45 5.97 -8.06
CA GLY A 60 12.83 7.25 -7.45
C GLY A 60 13.35 8.24 -8.49
N GLY A 61 13.20 9.51 -8.19
CA GLY A 61 13.68 10.63 -8.99
C GLY A 61 13.06 11.95 -8.55
N PRO A 62 13.64 13.10 -8.95
CA PRO A 62 13.08 14.41 -8.68
C PRO A 62 11.81 14.65 -9.52
N ALA A 63 10.83 15.33 -8.95
CA ALA A 63 9.54 15.56 -9.60
C ALA A 63 9.68 16.34 -10.94
N HIS A 64 10.55 17.34 -10.98
CA HIS A 64 10.73 18.21 -12.14
C HIS A 64 11.42 17.53 -13.33
N ALA A 65 12.05 16.36 -13.12
CA ALA A 65 12.77 15.63 -14.17
C ALA A 65 12.09 14.28 -14.51
N ALA A 66 10.94 14.00 -13.92
CA ALA A 66 10.21 12.78 -14.23
C ALA A 66 9.33 12.98 -15.48
N ASP A 67 9.35 12.01 -16.38
CA ASP A 67 8.50 12.00 -17.56
C ASP A 67 7.01 11.88 -17.19
N THR A 68 6.15 12.43 -18.03
CA THR A 68 4.68 12.36 -17.84
C THR A 68 4.18 10.92 -17.83
N GLU A 69 4.80 10.06 -18.61
CA GLU A 69 4.52 8.62 -18.69
C GLU A 69 4.75 7.90 -17.35
N ALA A 70 5.78 8.33 -16.59
CA ALA A 70 6.04 7.79 -15.26
C ALA A 70 4.91 8.13 -14.26
N TYR A 71 4.36 9.34 -14.36
CA TYR A 71 3.18 9.74 -13.58
C TYR A 71 1.95 8.93 -13.98
N LEU A 72 1.69 8.79 -15.29
CA LEU A 72 0.55 8.05 -15.79
C LEU A 72 0.62 6.58 -15.38
N ALA A 73 1.76 5.94 -15.54
CA ALA A 73 1.99 4.55 -15.13
C ALA A 73 1.77 4.37 -13.62
N ALA A 74 2.34 5.25 -12.79
CA ALA A 74 2.17 5.19 -11.35
C ALA A 74 0.71 5.46 -10.93
N PHE A 75 0.03 6.41 -11.55
CA PHE A 75 -1.38 6.71 -11.30
C PHE A 75 -2.26 5.51 -11.66
N THR A 76 -1.99 4.86 -12.79
CA THR A 76 -2.68 3.66 -13.22
C THR A 76 -2.53 2.54 -12.19
N GLN A 77 -1.30 2.24 -11.78
CA GLN A 77 -1.03 1.14 -10.85
C GLN A 77 -1.59 1.38 -9.43
N HIS A 78 -1.52 2.62 -8.94
CA HIS A 78 -1.83 2.91 -7.54
C HIS A 78 -3.23 3.45 -7.30
N LEU A 79 -3.84 4.11 -8.29
CA LEU A 79 -5.16 4.69 -8.12
C LEU A 79 -6.19 3.99 -8.99
N MET A 80 -5.95 3.87 -10.31
CA MET A 80 -6.95 3.29 -11.20
C MET A 80 -7.19 1.80 -10.93
N CYS A 81 -6.12 1.03 -10.66
CA CYS A 81 -6.28 -0.37 -10.27
C CYS A 81 -6.97 -0.51 -8.90
N ASN A 82 -6.63 0.32 -7.92
CA ASN A 82 -7.32 0.32 -6.64
C ASN A 82 -8.81 0.66 -6.80
N GLN A 83 -9.16 1.63 -7.65
CA GLN A 83 -10.55 1.97 -7.94
C GLN A 83 -11.31 0.78 -8.55
N ARG A 84 -10.70 0.03 -9.48
CA ARG A 84 -11.30 -1.18 -10.06
C ARG A 84 -11.54 -2.26 -9.00
N LEU A 85 -10.56 -2.48 -8.11
CA LEU A 85 -10.71 -3.42 -7.00
C LEU A 85 -11.85 -3.01 -6.07
N VAL A 86 -11.92 -1.74 -5.68
CA VAL A 86 -13.00 -1.21 -4.85
C VAL A 86 -14.36 -1.42 -5.53
N GLN A 87 -14.51 -1.04 -6.79
CA GLN A 87 -15.75 -1.21 -7.53
C GLN A 87 -16.20 -2.68 -7.59
N ALA A 88 -15.27 -3.61 -7.73
CA ALA A 88 -15.58 -5.03 -7.80
C ALA A 88 -16.07 -5.61 -6.45
N VAL A 89 -15.52 -5.14 -5.31
CA VAL A 89 -15.86 -5.69 -3.99
C VAL A 89 -17.05 -4.99 -3.32
N LEU A 90 -17.35 -3.73 -3.70
CA LEU A 90 -18.40 -2.94 -3.08
C LEU A 90 -19.79 -3.59 -3.06
N PRO A 91 -20.27 -4.24 -4.13
CA PRO A 91 -21.60 -4.88 -4.09
C PRO A 91 -21.70 -5.93 -2.97
N GLY A 92 -20.67 -6.74 -2.77
CA GLY A 92 -20.60 -7.74 -1.70
C GLY A 92 -20.53 -7.09 -0.31
N MET A 93 -19.69 -6.08 -0.12
CA MET A 93 -19.58 -5.34 1.15
C MET A 93 -20.91 -4.67 1.53
N ARG A 94 -21.61 -4.05 0.57
CA ARG A 94 -22.93 -3.45 0.80
C ARG A 94 -23.99 -4.48 1.17
N ALA A 95 -24.02 -5.61 0.48
CA ALA A 95 -24.94 -6.70 0.79
C ALA A 95 -24.69 -7.29 2.20
N ALA A 96 -23.44 -7.31 2.65
CA ALA A 96 -23.04 -7.73 4.00
C ALA A 96 -23.27 -6.65 5.08
N GLY A 97 -23.62 -5.42 4.71
CA GLY A 97 -23.81 -4.29 5.62
C GLY A 97 -22.51 -3.74 6.22
N GLY A 98 -21.37 -3.94 5.55
CA GLY A 98 -20.09 -3.42 5.99
C GLY A 98 -18.88 -4.02 5.28
N GLY A 99 -17.73 -3.40 5.50
CA GLY A 99 -16.46 -3.85 4.92
C GLY A 99 -15.28 -3.03 5.42
N ARG A 100 -14.08 -3.46 5.06
CA ARG A 100 -12.83 -2.77 5.41
C ARG A 100 -11.96 -2.58 4.18
N ILE A 101 -11.56 -1.35 3.91
CA ILE A 101 -10.63 -1.00 2.84
C ILE A 101 -9.41 -0.33 3.48
N VAL A 102 -8.23 -0.90 3.27
CA VAL A 102 -6.97 -0.34 3.77
C VAL A 102 -6.00 -0.17 2.62
N ASN A 103 -5.50 1.06 2.44
CA ASN A 103 -4.49 1.37 1.44
C ASN A 103 -3.13 1.51 2.11
N VAL A 104 -2.14 0.78 1.64
CA VAL A 104 -0.74 0.93 2.06
C VAL A 104 -0.07 1.93 1.14
N ILE A 105 0.16 3.14 1.64
CA ILE A 105 0.69 4.23 0.83
C ILE A 105 2.08 4.68 1.30
N SER A 106 2.24 5.82 1.95
CA SER A 106 3.57 6.32 2.37
C SER A 106 3.43 7.49 3.34
N THR A 107 4.41 7.65 4.24
CA THR A 107 4.56 8.87 5.04
C THR A 107 4.73 10.13 4.20
N SER A 108 5.09 10.00 2.92
CA SER A 108 5.19 11.12 1.98
C SER A 108 3.89 11.89 1.77
N VAL A 109 2.75 11.31 2.13
CA VAL A 109 1.44 11.98 2.13
C VAL A 109 1.40 13.12 3.16
N LYS A 110 2.07 12.94 4.30
CA LYS A 110 2.16 13.97 5.35
C LYS A 110 3.37 14.89 5.17
N GLN A 111 4.47 14.35 4.69
CA GLN A 111 5.72 15.08 4.48
C GLN A 111 6.42 14.53 3.23
N PRO A 112 6.44 15.27 2.11
CA PRO A 112 7.12 14.85 0.90
C PRO A 112 8.56 14.41 1.17
N LEU A 113 8.97 13.33 0.50
CA LEU A 113 10.31 12.78 0.64
C LEU A 113 11.15 13.15 -0.59
N ASP A 114 12.36 13.65 -0.36
CA ASP A 114 13.29 14.03 -1.42
C ASP A 114 13.61 12.86 -2.34
N GLY A 115 13.65 13.13 -3.65
CA GLY A 115 13.95 12.13 -4.67
C GLY A 115 12.85 11.10 -4.92
N LEU A 116 11.60 11.34 -4.45
CA LEU A 116 10.46 10.47 -4.69
C LEU A 116 9.28 11.22 -5.34
N GLY A 117 9.55 12.10 -6.30
CA GLY A 117 8.60 13.03 -6.86
C GLY A 117 7.30 12.41 -7.37
N VAL A 118 7.39 11.41 -8.25
CA VAL A 118 6.21 10.68 -8.77
C VAL A 118 5.45 9.99 -7.65
N SER A 119 6.17 9.29 -6.76
CA SER A 119 5.56 8.57 -5.63
C SER A 119 4.83 9.52 -4.68
N ASN A 120 5.45 10.64 -4.29
CA ASN A 120 4.83 11.64 -3.41
C ASN A 120 3.50 12.13 -3.98
N THR A 121 3.49 12.48 -5.27
CA THR A 121 2.30 12.99 -5.97
C THR A 121 1.18 11.97 -6.01
N VAL A 122 1.49 10.75 -6.47
CA VAL A 122 0.47 9.72 -6.66
C VAL A 122 -0.06 9.19 -5.31
N ARG A 123 0.81 9.03 -4.31
CA ARG A 123 0.38 8.62 -2.96
C ARG A 123 -0.50 9.69 -2.29
N GLY A 124 -0.24 10.98 -2.54
CA GLY A 124 -1.11 12.09 -2.13
C GLY A 124 -2.49 12.00 -2.78
N ALA A 125 -2.55 11.69 -4.08
CA ALA A 125 -3.82 11.47 -4.77
C ALA A 125 -4.62 10.29 -4.19
N VAL A 126 -3.95 9.15 -3.93
CA VAL A 126 -4.59 7.99 -3.28
C VAL A 126 -5.12 8.34 -1.89
N ALA A 127 -4.38 9.15 -1.10
CA ALA A 127 -4.84 9.54 0.23
C ALA A 127 -6.12 10.39 0.18
N ASN A 128 -6.21 11.33 -0.76
CA ASN A 128 -7.40 12.15 -0.94
C ASN A 128 -8.58 11.34 -1.47
N TRP A 129 -8.36 10.48 -2.46
CA TRP A 129 -9.35 9.54 -2.96
C TRP A 129 -9.90 8.64 -1.84
N ALA A 130 -9.03 8.07 -1.01
CA ALA A 130 -9.43 7.24 0.12
C ALA A 130 -10.30 8.00 1.14
N LYS A 131 -9.97 9.28 1.41
CA LYS A 131 -10.79 10.13 2.29
C LYS A 131 -12.18 10.40 1.70
N THR A 132 -12.26 10.62 0.40
CA THR A 132 -13.53 10.78 -0.32
C THR A 132 -14.37 9.50 -0.19
N LEU A 133 -13.78 8.34 -0.46
CA LEU A 133 -14.46 7.05 -0.29
C LEU A 133 -14.93 6.81 1.14
N ALA A 134 -14.14 7.19 2.15
CA ALA A 134 -14.53 7.04 3.56
C ALA A 134 -15.81 7.80 3.88
N ASN A 135 -15.98 9.00 3.31
CA ASN A 135 -17.19 9.80 3.47
C ASN A 135 -18.39 9.20 2.74
N GLU A 136 -18.17 8.72 1.50
CA GLU A 136 -19.23 8.18 0.64
C GLU A 136 -19.73 6.81 1.09
N LEU A 137 -18.82 5.96 1.60
CA LEU A 137 -19.11 4.58 1.96
C LEU A 137 -19.42 4.37 3.46
N GLY A 138 -19.24 5.41 4.27
CA GLY A 138 -19.59 5.37 5.69
C GLY A 138 -21.04 4.95 5.96
N PRO A 139 -22.06 5.46 5.23
CA PRO A 139 -23.44 5.02 5.39
C PRO A 139 -23.67 3.51 5.13
N ASP A 140 -22.80 2.88 4.34
CA ASP A 140 -22.83 1.45 4.05
C ASP A 140 -22.10 0.60 5.13
N GLY A 141 -21.61 1.20 6.22
CA GLY A 141 -20.83 0.50 7.27
C GLY A 141 -19.39 0.14 6.83
N ILE A 142 -18.90 0.72 5.74
CA ILE A 142 -17.59 0.43 5.17
C ILE A 142 -16.60 1.49 5.65
N THR A 143 -15.48 1.06 6.26
CA THR A 143 -14.39 1.97 6.62
C THR A 143 -13.29 1.96 5.57
N VAL A 144 -12.71 3.13 5.29
CA VAL A 144 -11.59 3.30 4.35
C VAL A 144 -10.46 4.04 5.05
N ASN A 145 -9.31 3.41 5.19
CA ASN A 145 -8.16 3.98 5.91
C ASN A 145 -6.86 3.80 5.11
N ASN A 146 -5.87 4.62 5.43
CA ASN A 146 -4.53 4.52 4.86
C ASN A 146 -3.53 4.21 5.96
N VAL A 147 -2.63 3.25 5.70
CA VAL A 147 -1.43 3.01 6.49
C VAL A 147 -0.25 3.64 5.75
N LEU A 148 0.59 4.37 6.48
CA LEU A 148 1.73 5.11 5.95
C LEU A 148 3.03 4.53 6.52
N PRO A 149 3.62 3.51 5.88
CA PRO A 149 4.89 2.95 6.32
C PRO A 149 6.02 3.98 6.26
N GLY A 150 6.88 3.96 7.27
CA GLY A 150 8.19 4.60 7.24
C GLY A 150 9.24 3.73 6.56
N ALA A 151 10.51 3.88 6.96
CA ALA A 151 11.60 3.03 6.50
C ALA A 151 11.44 1.63 7.12
N THR A 152 10.92 0.68 6.35
CA THR A 152 10.58 -0.68 6.77
C THR A 152 11.49 -1.68 6.06
N ARG A 153 12.04 -2.67 6.78
CA ARG A 153 12.90 -3.75 6.25
C ARG A 153 12.12 -4.57 5.23
N THR A 154 12.50 -4.43 3.99
CA THR A 154 11.93 -5.15 2.85
C THR A 154 12.94 -5.12 1.71
N ALA A 155 12.86 -6.06 0.78
CA ALA A 155 13.68 -6.03 -0.44
C ALA A 155 13.61 -4.69 -1.21
N ARG A 156 12.51 -3.95 -1.06
CA ARG A 156 12.40 -2.60 -1.65
C ARG A 156 13.30 -1.59 -0.95
N LEU A 157 13.43 -1.65 0.37
CA LEU A 157 14.33 -0.76 1.11
C LEU A 157 15.78 -1.05 0.76
N ASP A 158 16.15 -2.33 0.60
CA ASP A 158 17.50 -2.73 0.20
C ASP A 158 17.85 -2.17 -1.18
N GLN A 159 16.96 -2.27 -2.17
CA GLN A 159 17.13 -1.65 -3.49
C GLN A 159 17.30 -0.12 -3.42
N ILE A 160 16.55 0.55 -2.55
CA ILE A 160 16.69 2.00 -2.33
C ILE A 160 18.06 2.31 -1.73
N ALA A 161 18.50 1.52 -0.75
CA ALA A 161 19.80 1.68 -0.12
C ALA A 161 20.95 1.47 -1.11
N GLU A 162 20.90 0.42 -1.93
CA GLU A 162 21.85 0.14 -3.01
C GLU A 162 21.93 1.29 -4.01
N THR A 163 20.76 1.76 -4.48
CA THR A 163 20.68 2.89 -5.45
C THR A 163 21.28 4.16 -4.86
N LYS A 164 21.04 4.44 -3.58
CA LYS A 164 21.56 5.62 -2.90
C LYS A 164 23.06 5.47 -2.65
N ALA A 165 23.52 4.30 -2.25
CA ALA A 165 24.93 3.96 -2.03
C ALA A 165 25.75 4.21 -3.29
N ALA A 166 25.29 3.72 -4.45
CA ALA A 166 25.93 3.94 -5.74
C ALA A 166 26.06 5.42 -6.13
N LYS A 167 25.11 6.27 -5.70
CA LYS A 167 25.13 7.72 -5.98
C LYS A 167 26.01 8.53 -5.01
N THR A 168 26.18 8.05 -3.78
CA THR A 168 26.83 8.81 -2.71
C THR A 168 28.23 8.30 -2.36
N GLY A 169 28.65 7.17 -2.94
CA GLY A 169 29.92 6.50 -2.59
C GLY A 169 29.92 5.80 -1.24
N GLN A 170 28.76 5.70 -0.59
CA GLN A 170 28.58 4.97 0.68
C GLN A 170 28.32 3.49 0.41
N THR A 171 28.43 2.67 1.45
CA THR A 171 27.94 1.29 1.42
C THR A 171 26.43 1.23 1.68
N PRO A 172 25.69 0.21 1.18
CA PRO A 172 24.29 0.02 1.53
C PRO A 172 24.01 -0.03 3.04
N THR A 173 24.93 -0.63 3.81
CA THR A 173 24.84 -0.72 5.26
C THR A 173 24.90 0.67 5.92
N GLU A 174 25.81 1.53 5.49
CA GLU A 174 25.89 2.91 5.99
C GLU A 174 24.62 3.71 5.66
N VAL A 175 24.06 3.52 4.46
CA VAL A 175 22.80 4.15 4.07
C VAL A 175 21.64 3.68 4.97
N LEU A 176 21.51 2.37 5.19
CA LEU A 176 20.49 1.81 6.09
C LEU A 176 20.67 2.28 7.54
N HIS A 177 21.90 2.34 8.01
CA HIS A 177 22.20 2.88 9.34
C HIS A 177 21.78 4.36 9.45
N ALA A 178 22.13 5.19 8.48
CA ALA A 178 21.74 6.59 8.45
C ALA A 178 20.19 6.76 8.41
N MET A 179 19.49 5.90 7.65
CA MET A 179 18.03 5.88 7.64
C MET A 179 17.46 5.53 9.02
N ALA A 180 18.02 4.55 9.72
CA ALA A 180 17.61 4.19 11.07
C ALA A 180 17.86 5.32 12.07
N GLN A 181 19.01 6.01 11.98
CA GLN A 181 19.33 7.15 12.85
C GLN A 181 18.43 8.36 12.64
N ALA A 182 17.81 8.50 11.48
CA ALA A 182 16.83 9.56 11.19
C ALA A 182 15.43 9.31 11.81
N VAL A 183 15.20 8.09 12.33
CA VAL A 183 13.94 7.72 13.02
C VAL A 183 14.11 7.97 14.53
N PRO A 184 13.15 8.59 15.23
CA PRO A 184 13.19 8.76 16.69
C PRO A 184 13.43 7.46 17.45
N LEU A 185 12.83 6.33 17.03
CA LEU A 185 13.08 5.01 17.63
C LEU A 185 14.44 4.39 17.26
N ARG A 186 15.28 5.10 16.47
CA ARG A 186 16.65 4.70 16.11
C ARG A 186 16.78 3.32 15.46
N ARG A 187 15.74 2.86 14.81
CA ARG A 187 15.72 1.60 14.05
C ARG A 187 14.83 1.71 12.82
N LEU A 188 14.99 0.76 11.93
CA LEU A 188 14.04 0.52 10.86
C LEU A 188 12.80 -0.21 11.43
N GLY A 189 11.64 -0.03 10.80
CA GLY A 189 10.46 -0.83 11.09
C GLY A 189 10.58 -2.23 10.50
N GLU A 190 9.86 -3.19 11.06
CA GLU A 190 9.70 -4.53 10.50
C GLU A 190 8.35 -4.62 9.74
N ALA A 191 8.27 -5.52 8.75
CA ALA A 191 7.05 -5.69 7.94
C ALA A 191 5.85 -6.08 8.80
N GLU A 192 6.07 -6.85 9.84
CA GLU A 192 5.07 -7.33 10.80
C GLU A 192 4.45 -6.17 11.61
N GLU A 193 5.21 -5.10 11.88
CA GLU A 193 4.70 -3.93 12.59
C GLU A 193 3.69 -3.16 11.72
N VAL A 194 3.98 -3.06 10.42
CA VAL A 194 3.02 -2.50 9.44
C VAL A 194 1.82 -3.43 9.29
N GLY A 195 2.05 -4.74 9.19
CA GLY A 195 1.01 -5.76 9.13
C GLY A 195 0.07 -5.74 10.34
N GLY A 196 0.63 -5.57 11.54
CA GLY A 196 -0.15 -5.43 12.78
C GLY A 196 -1.09 -4.22 12.77
N ALA A 197 -0.61 -3.07 12.27
CA ALA A 197 -1.44 -1.87 12.12
C ALA A 197 -2.57 -2.07 11.09
N ILE A 198 -2.29 -2.75 9.97
CA ILE A 198 -3.31 -3.12 8.98
C ILE A 198 -4.34 -4.06 9.59
N ALA A 199 -3.91 -5.11 10.28
CA ALA A 199 -4.79 -6.07 10.93
C ALA A 199 -5.70 -5.39 11.98
N PHE A 200 -5.16 -4.46 12.77
CA PHE A 200 -5.96 -3.65 13.69
C PHE A 200 -7.05 -2.86 12.95
N LEU A 201 -6.72 -2.15 11.87
CA LEU A 201 -7.70 -1.38 11.09
C LEU A 201 -8.77 -2.25 10.44
N CYS A 202 -8.47 -3.52 10.17
CA CYS A 202 -9.42 -4.49 9.65
C CYS A 202 -10.29 -5.14 10.75
N SER A 203 -9.93 -4.98 12.01
CA SER A 203 -10.60 -5.63 13.15
C SER A 203 -11.86 -4.89 13.59
N PRO A 204 -12.75 -5.54 14.36
CA PRO A 204 -13.88 -4.88 15.01
C PRO A 204 -13.48 -3.74 15.95
N ALA A 205 -12.28 -3.78 16.56
CA ALA A 205 -11.78 -2.74 17.45
C ALA A 205 -11.59 -1.38 16.74
N ALA A 206 -11.43 -1.39 15.41
CA ALA A 206 -11.30 -0.18 14.59
C ALA A 206 -12.61 0.22 13.87
N ALA A 207 -13.76 -0.33 14.28
CA ALA A 207 -15.03 -0.11 13.57
C ALA A 207 -15.46 1.37 13.48
N TYR A 208 -14.98 2.22 14.38
CA TYR A 208 -15.27 3.66 14.38
C TYR A 208 -14.10 4.51 13.84
N ILE A 209 -13.13 3.87 13.20
CA ILE A 209 -11.97 4.53 12.58
C ILE A 209 -12.14 4.50 11.06
N SER A 210 -12.37 5.67 10.45
CA SER A 210 -12.51 5.80 8.99
C SER A 210 -11.95 7.13 8.49
N GLY A 211 -11.31 7.09 7.32
CA GLY A 211 -10.76 8.26 6.65
C GLY A 211 -9.46 8.80 7.25
N ILE A 212 -8.69 7.98 7.97
CA ILE A 212 -7.42 8.39 8.57
C ILE A 212 -6.21 8.04 7.70
N ASN A 213 -5.14 8.77 7.94
CA ASN A 213 -3.79 8.48 7.48
C ASN A 213 -2.96 8.08 8.71
N LEU A 214 -2.73 6.80 8.92
CA LEU A 214 -2.03 6.24 10.08
C LEU A 214 -0.53 6.05 9.78
N PRO A 215 0.39 6.89 10.29
CA PRO A 215 1.82 6.64 10.17
C PRO A 215 2.24 5.43 11.00
N VAL A 216 3.06 4.56 10.41
CA VAL A 216 3.76 3.45 11.09
C VAL A 216 5.24 3.61 10.75
N ASP A 217 5.92 4.54 11.44
CA ASP A 217 7.19 5.09 11.00
C ASP A 217 8.21 5.38 12.13
N GLY A 218 7.92 4.90 13.33
CA GLY A 218 8.77 5.11 14.51
C GLY A 218 8.92 6.58 14.94
N GLY A 219 7.94 7.43 14.57
CA GLY A 219 7.93 8.87 14.88
C GLY A 219 8.72 9.74 13.90
N ARG A 220 9.06 9.20 12.71
CA ARG A 220 9.86 9.94 11.71
C ARG A 220 9.12 11.15 11.14
N THR A 221 7.82 11.04 10.90
CA THR A 221 7.00 12.14 10.39
C THR A 221 6.86 13.22 11.45
N ARG A 222 7.22 14.46 11.12
CA ARG A 222 7.24 15.58 12.07
C ARG A 222 5.94 16.40 12.12
N SER A 223 5.01 16.15 11.17
CA SER A 223 3.68 16.78 11.18
C SER A 223 2.71 15.99 12.05
N LEU A 224 1.80 16.71 12.71
CA LEU A 224 0.67 16.15 13.46
C LEU A 224 -0.42 15.60 12.54
#